data_9a8ed4b985db4b7a855f29f51bab50ec
#
_entry.id   9a8ed4b985db4b7a855f29f51bab50ec
#
_cell.length_a   1.000
_cell.length_b   1.000
_cell.length_c   1.000
_cell.angle_alpha   90.00
_cell.angle_beta   90.00
_cell.angle_gamma   90.00
#
_symmetry.space_group_name_H-M   'P 1'
#
loop_
_entity.id
_entity.type
_entity.pdbx_description
1 polymer ?
#
loop_
_entity_poly.entity_id
_entity_poly.type
_entity_poly.pdbx_seq_one_letter_code
_entity_poly.pdbx_strand_id
1 'polypeptide(L)'
;MPDKTLKILRSEEIARGTNAFHLSKPEGFEYESGQTIDLTLVDPKEMDAEGPVRTFSLVSAPHEPELIFATRMRDSAFKRALKNSTPGMELAWDGPYGSFIMHRNPAKPAVFLAGGIGITPFMSMTKHAAHTKLPNQIYLFHSNHTPEDSPYLADLTEFAKQNPNVRYVPTMTDLEPQKAWSGERGVIDRNMISRHVTDLKTPIYYMAGPPGFVTAMRKMLVEANVDEDNIRFEEFPGY
;
A
#
# COMPACT_ATOMS: atom_id res chain seq x y z
N MET A 1 1.93 29.41 12.27
CA MET A 1 1.87 28.49 11.11
C MET A 1 2.70 27.28 11.48
N PRO A 2 2.32 26.06 11.06
CA PRO A 2 3.21 24.92 11.31
C PRO A 2 4.55 25.16 10.61
N ASP A 3 5.64 24.86 11.31
CA ASP A 3 7.01 25.13 10.83
C ASP A 3 7.42 24.22 9.65
N LYS A 4 6.61 23.19 9.32
CA LYS A 4 6.90 22.22 8.27
C LYS A 4 5.64 21.97 7.44
N THR A 5 5.66 22.34 6.17
CA THR A 5 4.59 22.06 5.22
C THR A 5 5.10 21.33 3.97
N LEU A 6 4.23 20.52 3.35
CA LEU A 6 4.40 19.93 2.03
C LEU A 6 3.37 20.53 1.09
N LYS A 7 3.75 20.72 -0.17
CA LYS A 7 2.83 21.21 -1.21
C LYS A 7 2.29 20.04 -2.01
N ILE A 8 0.97 20.01 -2.22
CA ILE A 8 0.37 19.15 -3.23
C ILE A 8 0.83 19.65 -4.59
N LEU A 9 1.49 18.81 -5.36
CA LEU A 9 1.98 19.09 -6.71
C LEU A 9 0.91 18.76 -7.76
N ARG A 10 0.29 17.59 -7.62
CA ARG A 10 -0.81 17.09 -8.44
C ARG A 10 -1.54 15.94 -7.75
N SER A 11 -2.68 15.57 -8.30
CA SER A 11 -3.40 14.34 -7.92
C SER A 11 -3.89 13.63 -9.18
N GLU A 12 -4.07 12.30 -9.08
CA GLU A 12 -4.59 11.47 -10.15
C GLU A 12 -5.47 10.35 -9.61
N GLU A 13 -6.49 9.96 -10.36
CA GLU A 13 -7.29 8.78 -10.04
C GLU A 13 -6.57 7.53 -10.51
N ILE A 14 -6.23 6.64 -9.56
CA ILE A 14 -5.47 5.40 -9.80
C ILE A 14 -6.34 4.15 -9.81
N ALA A 15 -7.57 4.26 -9.34
CA ALA A 15 -8.65 3.28 -9.42
C ALA A 15 -9.96 3.98 -9.10
N ARG A 16 -11.08 3.37 -9.38
CA ARG A 16 -12.41 3.93 -9.12
C ARG A 16 -12.53 4.47 -7.70
N GLY A 17 -12.71 5.80 -7.57
CA GLY A 17 -12.84 6.49 -6.29
C GLY A 17 -11.59 6.40 -5.41
N THR A 18 -10.41 6.23 -5.99
CA THR A 18 -9.14 6.14 -5.29
C THR A 18 -8.12 7.06 -5.96
N ASN A 19 -7.60 8.03 -5.22
CA ASN A 19 -6.68 9.02 -5.74
C ASN A 19 -5.29 8.88 -5.10
N ALA A 20 -4.27 9.08 -5.91
CA ALA A 20 -2.91 9.36 -5.48
C ALA A 20 -2.67 10.87 -5.46
N PHE A 21 -1.90 11.32 -4.47
CA PHE A 21 -1.50 12.70 -4.28
C PHE A 21 0.01 12.77 -4.23
N HIS A 22 0.56 13.60 -5.09
CA HIS A 22 1.99 13.86 -5.20
C HIS A 22 2.34 15.11 -4.42
N LEU A 23 3.29 14.99 -3.53
CA LEU A 23 3.73 16.06 -2.63
C LEU A 23 5.18 16.41 -2.91
N SER A 24 5.54 17.66 -2.61
CA SER A 24 6.94 18.08 -2.54
C SER A 24 7.68 17.24 -1.48
N LYS A 25 8.90 16.81 -1.79
CA LYS A 25 9.76 16.13 -0.82
C LYS A 25 10.74 17.14 -0.23
N PRO A 26 10.79 17.30 1.10
CA PRO A 26 11.75 18.20 1.72
C PRO A 26 13.18 17.75 1.47
N GLU A 27 14.08 18.71 1.34
CA GLU A 27 15.51 18.41 1.27
C GLU A 27 15.98 17.70 2.56
N GLY A 28 16.74 16.63 2.39
CA GLY A 28 17.21 15.81 3.51
C GLY A 28 16.14 14.93 4.18
N PHE A 29 14.91 14.85 3.63
CA PHE A 29 13.91 13.93 4.18
C PHE A 29 14.26 12.48 3.83
N GLU A 30 14.58 11.72 4.86
CA GLU A 30 14.89 10.29 4.76
C GLU A 30 13.80 9.45 5.43
N TYR A 31 13.49 8.29 4.85
CA TYR A 31 12.56 7.31 5.40
C TYR A 31 12.87 5.91 4.87
N GLU A 32 12.36 4.89 5.54
CA GLU A 32 12.40 3.51 5.06
C GLU A 32 11.10 3.16 4.33
N SER A 33 11.21 2.38 3.25
CA SER A 33 10.03 1.96 2.47
C SER A 33 9.05 1.16 3.32
N GLY A 34 7.78 1.56 3.29
CA GLY A 34 6.71 1.03 4.13
C GLY A 34 6.34 1.91 5.32
N GLN A 35 7.13 2.94 5.63
CA GLN A 35 6.79 3.90 6.68
C GLN A 35 5.63 4.82 6.28
N THR A 36 5.05 5.44 7.30
CA THR A 36 3.91 6.35 7.22
C THR A 36 4.32 7.80 7.52
N ILE A 37 3.43 8.71 7.13
CA ILE A 37 3.51 10.15 7.43
C ILE A 37 2.15 10.61 7.92
N ASP A 38 2.13 11.48 8.92
CA ASP A 38 0.94 12.21 9.34
C ASP A 38 0.81 13.49 8.53
N LEU A 39 -0.33 13.66 7.89
CA LEU A 39 -0.69 14.88 7.16
C LEU A 39 -1.80 15.62 7.88
N THR A 40 -1.64 16.92 8.04
CA THR A 40 -2.58 17.80 8.72
C THR A 40 -3.07 18.88 7.78
N LEU A 41 -4.39 19.05 7.67
CA LEU A 41 -4.98 20.19 6.94
C LEU A 41 -4.59 21.50 7.63
N VAL A 42 -4.07 22.45 6.86
CA VAL A 42 -3.79 23.81 7.32
C VAL A 42 -5.05 24.66 7.14
N ASP A 43 -5.50 25.30 8.21
CA ASP A 43 -6.71 26.15 8.24
C ASP A 43 -7.94 25.54 7.52
N PRO A 44 -8.39 24.33 7.91
CA PRO A 44 -9.46 23.65 7.24
C PRO A 44 -10.79 24.41 7.37
N LYS A 45 -11.52 24.56 6.24
CA LYS A 45 -12.86 25.17 6.24
C LYS A 45 -13.91 24.33 6.96
N GLU A 46 -13.69 23.00 7.00
CA GLU A 46 -14.56 22.02 7.64
C GLU A 46 -13.72 21.07 8.48
N MET A 47 -14.28 20.63 9.60
CA MET A 47 -13.71 19.54 10.42
C MET A 47 -14.80 18.51 10.74
N ASP A 48 -14.42 17.26 10.84
CA ASP A 48 -15.23 16.18 11.39
C ASP A 48 -14.70 15.73 12.76
N ALA A 49 -15.37 14.74 13.36
CA ALA A 49 -14.99 14.22 14.68
C ALA A 49 -13.58 13.56 14.70
N GLU A 50 -13.06 13.19 13.53
CA GLU A 50 -11.72 12.58 13.40
C GLU A 50 -10.61 13.65 13.39
N GLY A 51 -10.96 14.93 13.32
CA GLY A 51 -10.03 16.06 13.30
C GLY A 51 -9.26 16.22 11.97
N PRO A 52 -8.26 17.12 11.93
CA PRO A 52 -7.57 17.53 10.72
C PRO A 52 -6.38 16.63 10.33
N VAL A 53 -6.05 15.60 11.13
CA VAL A 53 -4.86 14.75 10.92
C VAL A 53 -5.26 13.40 10.36
N ARG A 54 -4.49 12.92 9.38
CA ARG A 54 -4.59 11.53 8.88
C ARG A 54 -3.20 10.96 8.61
N THR A 55 -3.02 9.70 8.99
CA THR A 55 -1.81 8.92 8.72
C THR A 55 -1.93 8.22 7.38
N PHE A 56 -0.88 8.29 6.57
CA PHE A 56 -0.81 7.61 5.28
C PHE A 56 0.51 6.88 5.11
N SER A 57 0.46 5.63 4.63
CA SER A 57 1.64 4.94 4.15
C SER A 57 2.16 5.61 2.88
N LEU A 58 3.47 5.81 2.80
CA LEU A 58 4.10 6.35 1.59
C LEU A 58 4.11 5.31 0.48
N VAL A 59 3.61 5.71 -0.69
CA VAL A 59 3.61 4.92 -1.94
C VAL A 59 4.93 5.06 -2.67
N SER A 60 5.52 6.26 -2.60
CA SER A 60 6.85 6.52 -3.17
C SER A 60 7.91 5.70 -2.46
N ALA A 61 8.96 5.33 -3.19
CA ALA A 61 10.15 4.75 -2.58
C ALA A 61 11.12 5.86 -2.13
N PRO A 62 12.01 5.59 -1.15
CA PRO A 62 12.91 6.61 -0.60
C PRO A 62 13.78 7.35 -1.61
N HIS A 63 14.11 6.72 -2.74
CA HIS A 63 14.92 7.32 -3.80
C HIS A 63 14.13 8.23 -4.76
N GLU A 64 12.79 8.19 -4.71
CA GLU A 64 11.96 9.00 -5.61
C GLU A 64 11.95 10.48 -5.19
N PRO A 65 11.84 11.42 -6.16
CA PRO A 65 11.94 12.85 -5.90
C PRO A 65 10.70 13.46 -5.25
N GLU A 66 9.57 12.77 -5.30
CA GLU A 66 8.29 13.21 -4.73
C GLU A 66 7.87 12.27 -3.61
N LEU A 67 7.13 12.77 -2.62
CA LEU A 67 6.38 11.93 -1.71
C LEU A 67 5.01 11.67 -2.31
N ILE A 68 4.57 10.41 -2.27
CA ILE A 68 3.27 10.02 -2.81
C ILE A 68 2.52 9.26 -1.74
N PHE A 69 1.28 9.65 -1.50
CA PHE A 69 0.31 8.85 -0.76
C PHE A 69 -0.94 8.61 -1.60
N ALA A 70 -1.71 7.59 -1.26
CA ALA A 70 -2.97 7.31 -1.94
C ALA A 70 -4.06 6.95 -0.94
N THR A 71 -5.31 7.30 -1.29
CA THR A 71 -6.45 7.04 -0.43
C THR A 71 -7.74 6.84 -1.21
N ARG A 72 -8.65 6.02 -0.67
CA ARG A 72 -10.04 5.97 -1.16
C ARG A 72 -10.76 7.26 -0.78
N MET A 73 -11.44 7.85 -1.74
CA MET A 73 -12.14 9.12 -1.61
C MET A 73 -13.53 8.91 -1.00
N ARG A 74 -13.56 8.45 0.29
CA ARG A 74 -14.79 8.38 1.07
C ARG A 74 -15.17 9.76 1.60
N ASP A 75 -16.41 9.91 2.05
CA ASP A 75 -16.90 11.18 2.59
C ASP A 75 -16.36 11.44 3.99
N SER A 76 -15.40 12.36 4.11
CA SER A 76 -14.90 12.95 5.34
C SER A 76 -14.41 14.36 5.05
N ALA A 77 -14.34 15.23 6.06
CA ALA A 77 -13.87 16.61 5.89
C ALA A 77 -12.46 16.64 5.29
N PHE A 78 -11.55 15.79 5.75
CA PHE A 78 -10.20 15.67 5.22
C PHE A 78 -10.20 15.30 3.72
N LYS A 79 -10.98 14.28 3.32
CA LYS A 79 -11.03 13.81 1.93
C LYS A 79 -11.76 14.79 1.01
N ARG A 80 -12.76 15.53 1.52
CA ARG A 80 -13.36 16.64 0.77
C ARG A 80 -12.36 17.77 0.50
N ALA A 81 -11.52 18.12 1.48
CA ALA A 81 -10.44 19.09 1.28
C ALA A 81 -9.44 18.61 0.23
N LEU A 82 -9.02 17.34 0.27
CA LEU A 82 -8.15 16.76 -0.75
C LEU A 82 -8.79 16.74 -2.15
N LYS A 83 -10.08 16.40 -2.25
CA LYS A 83 -10.82 16.39 -3.53
C LYS A 83 -10.83 17.76 -4.19
N ASN A 84 -10.91 18.81 -3.38
CA ASN A 84 -10.94 20.20 -3.83
C ASN A 84 -9.54 20.85 -3.85
N SER A 85 -8.48 20.06 -3.64
CA SER A 85 -7.11 20.57 -3.62
C SER A 85 -6.68 21.02 -5.02
N THR A 86 -5.86 22.05 -5.04
CA THR A 86 -5.18 22.54 -6.24
C THR A 86 -3.68 22.47 -6.06
N PRO A 87 -2.89 22.41 -7.15
CA PRO A 87 -1.43 22.51 -7.02
C PRO A 87 -1.01 23.72 -6.19
N GLY A 88 -0.11 23.49 -5.23
CA GLY A 88 0.35 24.49 -4.27
C GLY A 88 -0.39 24.50 -2.93
N MET A 89 -1.51 23.75 -2.77
CA MET A 89 -2.14 23.58 -1.46
C MET A 89 -1.13 22.97 -0.48
N GLU A 90 -1.05 23.55 0.72
CA GLU A 90 -0.14 23.13 1.77
C GLU A 90 -0.81 22.20 2.78
N LEU A 91 -0.08 21.16 3.18
CA LEU A 91 -0.41 20.26 4.27
C LEU A 91 0.74 20.34 5.28
N ALA A 92 0.43 20.52 6.54
CA ALA A 92 1.44 20.30 7.59
C ALA A 92 1.70 18.80 7.73
N TRP A 93 2.88 18.43 8.18
CA TRP A 93 3.26 17.02 8.27
C TRP A 93 4.13 16.73 9.48
N ASP A 94 4.12 15.45 9.87
CA ASP A 94 5.03 14.88 10.86
C ASP A 94 5.37 13.44 10.51
N GLY A 95 6.54 12.97 10.90
CA GLY A 95 7.06 11.64 10.56
C GLY A 95 8.53 11.67 10.12
N PRO A 96 9.04 10.58 9.49
CA PRO A 96 8.32 9.34 9.19
C PRO A 96 8.08 8.49 10.43
N TYR A 97 7.03 7.64 10.40
CA TYR A 97 6.65 6.75 11.48
C TYR A 97 6.52 5.30 11.03
N GLY A 98 6.48 4.40 11.99
CA GLY A 98 6.17 2.98 11.79
C GLY A 98 7.39 2.10 11.58
N SER A 99 7.20 0.81 11.90
CA SER A 99 8.17 -0.27 11.77
C SER A 99 7.74 -1.33 10.75
N PHE A 100 6.71 -1.02 9.93
CA PHE A 100 6.22 -1.91 8.89
C PHE A 100 7.12 -1.82 7.66
N ILE A 101 8.36 -2.32 7.81
CA ILE A 101 9.41 -2.27 6.80
C ILE A 101 9.82 -3.68 6.39
N MET A 102 10.33 -3.83 5.15
CA MET A 102 10.77 -5.11 4.65
C MET A 102 12.02 -5.59 5.39
N HIS A 103 12.06 -6.89 5.72
CA HIS A 103 13.23 -7.51 6.34
C HIS A 103 14.45 -7.50 5.42
N ARG A 104 15.64 -7.56 6.02
CA ARG A 104 16.93 -7.53 5.31
C ARG A 104 17.56 -8.93 5.12
N ASN A 105 16.87 -10.02 5.51
CA ASN A 105 17.39 -11.37 5.35
C ASN A 105 17.21 -11.85 3.90
N PRO A 106 18.29 -12.02 3.10
CA PRO A 106 18.18 -12.38 1.70
C PRO A 106 17.76 -13.85 1.47
N ALA A 107 17.89 -14.71 2.50
CA ALA A 107 17.52 -16.11 2.40
C ALA A 107 16.00 -16.35 2.56
N LYS A 108 15.25 -15.36 3.02
CA LYS A 108 13.80 -15.46 3.19
C LYS A 108 13.06 -14.68 2.11
N PRO A 109 12.11 -15.28 1.39
CA PRO A 109 11.19 -14.53 0.55
C PRO A 109 10.32 -13.58 1.37
N ALA A 110 9.85 -12.49 0.75
CA ALA A 110 8.81 -11.63 1.27
C ALA A 110 7.48 -11.96 0.58
N VAL A 111 6.44 -12.22 1.37
CA VAL A 111 5.08 -12.42 0.86
C VAL A 111 4.22 -11.28 1.33
N PHE A 112 3.78 -10.44 0.39
CA PHE A 112 2.93 -9.28 0.62
C PHE A 112 1.47 -9.64 0.32
N LEU A 113 0.57 -9.43 1.27
CA LEU A 113 -0.86 -9.66 1.17
C LEU A 113 -1.57 -8.32 1.31
N ALA A 114 -2.04 -7.77 0.19
CA ALA A 114 -2.67 -6.46 0.12
C ALA A 114 -4.18 -6.57 -0.09
N GLY A 115 -4.96 -5.89 0.74
CA GLY A 115 -6.40 -5.68 0.54
C GLY A 115 -6.69 -4.27 0.05
N GLY A 116 -7.12 -4.10 -1.21
CA GLY A 116 -7.46 -2.81 -1.78
C GLY A 116 -6.33 -1.78 -1.68
N ILE A 117 -6.61 -0.64 -1.00
CA ILE A 117 -5.62 0.44 -0.81
C ILE A 117 -4.46 0.03 0.12
N GLY A 118 -4.53 -1.10 0.81
CA GLY A 118 -3.41 -1.68 1.55
C GLY A 118 -2.18 -2.01 0.70
N ILE A 119 -2.28 -1.81 -0.61
CA ILE A 119 -1.15 -1.89 -1.56
C ILE A 119 -0.09 -0.80 -1.33
N THR A 120 -0.44 0.32 -0.69
CA THR A 120 0.42 1.51 -0.59
C THR A 120 1.81 1.27 0.00
N PRO A 121 1.99 0.63 1.19
CA PRO A 121 3.33 0.36 1.69
C PRO A 121 4.11 -0.62 0.81
N PHE A 122 3.42 -1.56 0.17
CA PHE A 122 4.06 -2.56 -0.70
C PHE A 122 4.55 -1.97 -2.02
N MET A 123 3.89 -0.92 -2.54
CA MET A 123 4.43 -0.15 -3.67
C MET A 123 5.79 0.43 -3.34
N SER A 124 5.92 1.10 -2.20
CA SER A 124 7.18 1.67 -1.72
C SER A 124 8.26 0.59 -1.54
N MET A 125 7.93 -0.50 -0.84
CA MET A 125 8.85 -1.61 -0.58
C MET A 125 9.33 -2.28 -1.87
N THR A 126 8.40 -2.55 -2.80
CA THR A 126 8.71 -3.25 -4.06
C THR A 126 9.58 -2.39 -4.97
N LYS A 127 9.26 -1.11 -5.12
CA LYS A 127 10.08 -0.14 -5.89
C LYS A 127 11.47 0.01 -5.28
N HIS A 128 11.57 0.12 -3.95
CA HIS A 128 12.84 0.24 -3.25
C HIS A 128 13.71 -1.01 -3.42
N ALA A 129 13.11 -2.19 -3.26
CA ALA A 129 13.81 -3.46 -3.43
C ALA A 129 14.40 -3.62 -4.85
N ALA A 130 13.64 -3.24 -5.88
CA ALA A 130 14.13 -3.28 -7.25
C ALA A 130 15.24 -2.26 -7.52
N HIS A 131 15.08 -1.01 -7.03
CA HIS A 131 16.09 0.04 -7.18
C HIS A 131 17.43 -0.33 -6.53
N THR A 132 17.36 -0.88 -5.32
CA THR A 132 18.54 -1.31 -4.56
C THR A 132 19.01 -2.72 -4.91
N LYS A 133 18.33 -3.38 -5.87
CA LYS A 133 18.64 -4.73 -6.35
C LYS A 133 18.72 -5.76 -5.23
N LEU A 134 17.74 -5.69 -4.30
CA LEU A 134 17.66 -6.69 -3.23
C LEU A 134 17.46 -8.09 -3.83
N PRO A 135 18.17 -9.11 -3.32
CA PRO A 135 18.09 -10.47 -3.86
C PRO A 135 16.82 -11.22 -3.44
N ASN A 136 16.01 -10.65 -2.54
CA ASN A 136 14.81 -11.30 -2.03
C ASN A 136 13.77 -11.54 -3.13
N GLN A 137 13.19 -12.74 -3.15
CA GLN A 137 11.98 -13.01 -3.92
C GLN A 137 10.79 -12.34 -3.22
N ILE A 138 10.03 -11.56 -3.98
CA ILE A 138 8.83 -10.86 -3.50
C ILE A 138 7.62 -11.46 -4.22
N TYR A 139 6.65 -11.95 -3.44
CA TYR A 139 5.34 -12.40 -3.93
C TYR A 139 4.29 -11.40 -3.43
N LEU A 140 3.69 -10.66 -4.33
CA LEU A 140 2.71 -9.62 -4.00
C LEU A 140 1.31 -10.07 -4.45
N PHE A 141 0.51 -10.54 -3.49
CA PHE A 141 -0.90 -10.86 -3.69
C PHE A 141 -1.74 -9.61 -3.41
N HIS A 142 -2.59 -9.23 -4.37
CA HIS A 142 -3.39 -8.02 -4.26
C HIS A 142 -4.86 -8.33 -4.52
N SER A 143 -5.68 -8.30 -3.47
CA SER A 143 -7.11 -8.59 -3.50
C SER A 143 -7.94 -7.33 -3.67
N ASN A 144 -8.79 -7.31 -4.70
CA ASN A 144 -9.75 -6.26 -4.99
C ASN A 144 -11.10 -6.86 -5.40
N HIS A 145 -12.14 -6.04 -5.49
CA HIS A 145 -13.45 -6.51 -5.97
C HIS A 145 -13.41 -6.75 -7.49
N THR A 146 -13.02 -5.72 -8.23
CA THR A 146 -12.93 -5.75 -9.69
C THR A 146 -11.61 -5.10 -10.16
N PRO A 147 -11.19 -5.27 -11.43
CA PRO A 147 -10.01 -4.59 -11.96
C PRO A 147 -10.08 -3.05 -11.86
N GLU A 148 -11.28 -2.49 -12.01
CA GLU A 148 -11.51 -1.04 -11.94
C GLU A 148 -11.34 -0.50 -10.52
N ASP A 149 -11.46 -1.35 -9.49
CA ASP A 149 -11.25 -1.01 -8.08
C ASP A 149 -9.81 -1.24 -7.61
N SER A 150 -8.93 -1.73 -8.49
CA SER A 150 -7.58 -2.18 -8.15
C SER A 150 -6.55 -1.06 -8.38
N PRO A 151 -6.10 -0.36 -7.32
CA PRO A 151 -5.09 0.68 -7.46
C PRO A 151 -3.77 0.09 -8.00
N TYR A 152 -3.13 0.81 -8.91
CA TYR A 152 -1.83 0.44 -9.49
C TYR A 152 -1.80 -0.92 -10.22
N LEU A 153 -2.94 -1.45 -10.68
CA LEU A 153 -3.01 -2.76 -11.34
C LEU A 153 -2.10 -2.83 -12.58
N ALA A 154 -2.20 -1.84 -13.45
CA ALA A 154 -1.39 -1.78 -14.68
C ALA A 154 0.10 -1.58 -14.35
N ASP A 155 0.41 -0.66 -13.44
CA ASP A 155 1.77 -0.33 -13.04
C ASP A 155 2.48 -1.53 -12.43
N LEU A 156 1.83 -2.24 -11.50
CA LEU A 156 2.38 -3.44 -10.86
C LEU A 156 2.53 -4.61 -11.84
N THR A 157 1.59 -4.74 -12.79
CA THR A 157 1.68 -5.77 -13.84
C THR A 157 2.89 -5.53 -14.73
N GLU A 158 3.13 -4.29 -15.14
CA GLU A 158 4.29 -3.94 -15.96
C GLU A 158 5.58 -4.00 -15.16
N PHE A 159 5.55 -3.50 -13.93
CA PHE A 159 6.70 -3.54 -13.01
C PHE A 159 7.20 -4.97 -12.77
N ALA A 160 6.30 -5.93 -12.54
CA ALA A 160 6.65 -7.32 -12.32
C ALA A 160 7.29 -7.99 -13.55
N LYS A 161 6.90 -7.61 -14.77
CA LYS A 161 7.56 -8.10 -16.00
C LYS A 161 9.02 -7.67 -16.10
N GLN A 162 9.34 -6.47 -15.60
CA GLN A 162 10.68 -5.90 -15.66
C GLN A 162 11.59 -6.33 -14.50
N ASN A 163 11.00 -6.90 -13.43
CA ASN A 163 11.70 -7.26 -12.21
C ASN A 163 11.51 -8.75 -11.87
N PRO A 164 12.44 -9.63 -12.27
CA PRO A 164 12.28 -11.09 -12.14
C PRO A 164 12.17 -11.58 -10.70
N ASN A 165 12.61 -10.79 -9.72
CA ASN A 165 12.45 -11.09 -8.30
C ASN A 165 11.06 -10.72 -7.75
N VAL A 166 10.19 -10.10 -8.55
CA VAL A 166 8.86 -9.66 -8.14
C VAL A 166 7.80 -10.45 -8.89
N ARG A 167 6.99 -11.19 -8.17
CA ARG A 167 5.81 -11.88 -8.71
C ARG A 167 4.54 -11.18 -8.23
N TYR A 168 3.83 -10.51 -9.12
CA TYR A 168 2.55 -9.87 -8.84
C TYR A 168 1.40 -10.83 -9.13
N VAL A 169 0.50 -11.02 -8.17
CA VAL A 169 -0.63 -11.95 -8.21
C VAL A 169 -1.92 -11.18 -7.85
N PRO A 170 -2.53 -10.48 -8.81
CA PRO A 170 -3.81 -9.82 -8.58
C PRO A 170 -4.94 -10.85 -8.54
N THR A 171 -5.87 -10.70 -7.58
CA THR A 171 -7.08 -11.52 -7.47
C THR A 171 -8.32 -10.65 -7.34
N MET A 172 -9.41 -11.06 -8.01
CA MET A 172 -10.69 -10.34 -8.01
C MET A 172 -11.78 -11.18 -7.32
N THR A 173 -12.43 -10.57 -6.31
CA THR A 173 -13.43 -11.27 -5.47
C THR A 173 -14.85 -11.14 -5.99
N ASP A 174 -15.13 -10.14 -6.85
CA ASP A 174 -16.46 -9.85 -7.38
C ASP A 174 -16.40 -9.68 -8.90
N LEU A 175 -15.87 -10.70 -9.56
CA LEU A 175 -15.74 -10.71 -11.01
C LEU A 175 -16.77 -11.67 -11.62
N GLU A 176 -17.59 -11.17 -12.53
CA GLU A 176 -18.55 -12.00 -13.27
C GLU A 176 -17.83 -13.18 -13.93
N PRO A 177 -18.42 -14.42 -13.88
CA PRO A 177 -17.75 -15.62 -14.40
C PRO A 177 -17.29 -15.52 -15.85
N GLN A 178 -18.06 -14.82 -16.69
CA GLN A 178 -17.80 -14.65 -18.13
C GLN A 178 -16.80 -13.54 -18.44
N LYS A 179 -16.47 -12.65 -17.49
CA LYS A 179 -15.52 -11.56 -17.72
C LYS A 179 -14.11 -12.14 -17.92
N ALA A 180 -13.46 -11.79 -19.01
CA ALA A 180 -12.08 -12.21 -19.26
C ALA A 180 -11.14 -11.61 -18.19
N TRP A 181 -10.37 -12.49 -17.55
CA TRP A 181 -9.41 -12.12 -16.52
C TRP A 181 -8.28 -13.14 -16.47
N SER A 182 -7.05 -12.68 -16.54
CA SER A 182 -5.85 -13.53 -16.55
C SER A 182 -5.22 -13.75 -15.18
N GLY A 183 -5.63 -13.01 -14.15
CA GLY A 183 -5.17 -13.17 -12.76
C GLY A 183 -5.99 -14.21 -12.00
N GLU A 184 -5.77 -14.26 -10.69
CA GLU A 184 -6.50 -15.13 -9.78
C GLU A 184 -7.94 -14.64 -9.55
N ARG A 185 -8.81 -15.54 -9.11
CA ARG A 185 -10.22 -15.24 -8.75
C ARG A 185 -10.51 -15.69 -7.33
N GLY A 186 -11.36 -14.92 -6.66
CA GLY A 186 -11.79 -15.18 -5.28
C GLY A 186 -10.86 -14.58 -4.24
N VAL A 187 -11.08 -14.94 -2.99
CA VAL A 187 -10.30 -14.47 -1.84
C VAL A 187 -8.92 -15.10 -1.82
N ILE A 188 -7.95 -14.39 -1.27
CA ILE A 188 -6.64 -14.97 -0.97
C ILE A 188 -6.84 -16.06 0.09
N ASP A 189 -6.46 -17.29 -0.26
CA ASP A 189 -6.49 -18.44 0.63
C ASP A 189 -5.15 -19.20 0.58
N ARG A 190 -5.01 -20.20 1.46
CA ARG A 190 -3.83 -21.05 1.50
C ARG A 190 -3.52 -21.70 0.15
N ASN A 191 -4.54 -22.16 -0.58
CA ASN A 191 -4.34 -22.84 -1.85
C ASN A 191 -3.82 -21.86 -2.91
N MET A 192 -4.36 -20.63 -2.96
CA MET A 192 -3.86 -19.59 -3.85
C MET A 192 -2.40 -19.29 -3.57
N ILE A 193 -2.01 -19.07 -2.29
CA ILE A 193 -0.61 -18.81 -1.93
C ILE A 193 0.27 -20.00 -2.33
N SER A 194 -0.15 -21.24 -2.06
CA SER A 194 0.64 -22.46 -2.35
C SER A 194 0.88 -22.70 -3.84
N ARG A 195 0.04 -22.15 -4.73
CA ARG A 195 0.31 -22.20 -6.19
C ARG A 195 1.50 -21.36 -6.63
N HIS A 196 1.89 -20.38 -5.82
CA HIS A 196 2.95 -19.43 -6.13
C HIS A 196 4.17 -19.56 -5.21
N VAL A 197 3.96 -19.94 -3.95
CA VAL A 197 4.97 -20.05 -2.90
C VAL A 197 5.07 -21.51 -2.46
N THR A 198 6.18 -22.15 -2.77
CA THR A 198 6.36 -23.60 -2.57
C THR A 198 6.40 -23.99 -1.09
N ASP A 199 7.07 -23.19 -0.26
CA ASP A 199 7.15 -23.41 1.19
C ASP A 199 6.51 -22.24 1.92
N LEU A 200 5.43 -22.49 2.65
CA LEU A 200 4.70 -21.48 3.39
C LEU A 200 5.36 -21.08 4.73
N LYS A 201 6.33 -21.85 5.23
CA LYS A 201 6.92 -21.61 6.57
C LYS A 201 8.14 -20.71 6.54
N THR A 202 8.88 -20.71 5.43
CA THR A 202 10.13 -19.94 5.29
C THR A 202 9.92 -18.43 5.09
N PRO A 203 8.93 -17.95 4.30
CA PRO A 203 8.76 -16.53 4.02
C PRO A 203 8.45 -15.70 5.26
N ILE A 204 8.73 -14.39 5.17
CA ILE A 204 8.14 -13.40 6.06
C ILE A 204 6.95 -12.80 5.36
N TYR A 205 5.80 -12.85 6.03
CA TYR A 205 4.52 -12.36 5.55
C TYR A 205 4.26 -10.94 6.04
N TYR A 206 3.78 -10.12 5.15
CA TYR A 206 3.35 -8.76 5.43
C TYR A 206 1.92 -8.61 4.92
N MET A 207 1.02 -8.12 5.74
CA MET A 207 -0.36 -7.89 5.33
C MET A 207 -0.79 -6.48 5.66
N ALA A 208 -1.46 -5.83 4.70
CA ALA A 208 -2.01 -4.50 4.89
C ALA A 208 -3.36 -4.36 4.19
N GLY A 209 -4.29 -3.66 4.84
CA GLY A 209 -5.64 -3.43 4.32
C GLY A 209 -6.68 -3.25 5.42
N PRO A 210 -7.97 -3.41 5.08
CA PRO A 210 -9.06 -3.33 6.05
C PRO A 210 -8.87 -4.32 7.22
N PRO A 211 -9.29 -3.99 8.45
CA PRO A 211 -9.12 -4.87 9.62
C PRO A 211 -9.63 -6.30 9.42
N GLY A 212 -10.79 -6.45 8.77
CA GLY A 212 -11.34 -7.79 8.45
C GLY A 212 -10.46 -8.61 7.51
N PHE A 213 -9.80 -7.95 6.54
CA PHE A 213 -8.84 -8.61 5.65
C PHE A 213 -7.60 -9.07 6.43
N VAL A 214 -7.01 -8.19 7.22
CA VAL A 214 -5.83 -8.51 8.04
C VAL A 214 -6.11 -9.66 9.00
N THR A 215 -7.24 -9.61 9.71
CA THR A 215 -7.67 -10.69 10.61
C THR A 215 -7.82 -12.03 9.88
N ALA A 216 -8.43 -12.04 8.70
CA ALA A 216 -8.61 -13.26 7.92
C ALA A 216 -7.27 -13.84 7.43
N MET A 217 -6.37 -13.00 6.94
CA MET A 217 -5.04 -13.40 6.48
C MET A 217 -4.19 -13.95 7.63
N ARG A 218 -4.17 -13.26 8.78
CA ARG A 218 -3.44 -13.75 9.96
C ARG A 218 -3.96 -15.11 10.41
N LYS A 219 -5.28 -15.26 10.54
CA LYS A 219 -5.90 -16.53 10.92
C LYS A 219 -5.48 -17.66 9.97
N MET A 220 -5.58 -17.44 8.67
CA MET A 220 -5.20 -18.42 7.63
C MET A 220 -3.73 -18.84 7.74
N LEU A 221 -2.80 -17.90 7.98
CA LEU A 221 -1.38 -18.20 8.12
C LEU A 221 -1.07 -18.99 9.39
N VAL A 222 -1.70 -18.64 10.51
CA VAL A 222 -1.57 -19.39 11.78
C VAL A 222 -2.10 -20.82 11.62
N GLU A 223 -3.25 -21.01 10.99
CA GLU A 223 -3.81 -22.33 10.66
C GLU A 223 -2.92 -23.13 9.68
N ALA A 224 -2.12 -22.45 8.86
CA ALA A 224 -1.11 -23.06 8.00
C ALA A 224 0.21 -23.39 8.73
N ASN A 225 0.29 -23.16 10.05
CA ASN A 225 1.47 -23.32 10.91
C ASN A 225 2.66 -22.43 10.48
N VAL A 226 2.38 -21.20 10.04
CA VAL A 226 3.37 -20.15 9.89
C VAL A 226 3.71 -19.61 11.26
N ASP A 227 5.00 -19.44 11.55
CA ASP A 227 5.47 -18.85 12.80
C ASP A 227 4.99 -17.39 12.91
N GLU A 228 4.42 -17.03 14.06
CA GLU A 228 3.91 -15.67 14.28
C GLU A 228 5.02 -14.60 14.20
N ASP A 229 6.26 -14.94 14.51
CA ASP A 229 7.42 -14.06 14.35
C ASP A 229 7.72 -13.73 12.87
N ASN A 230 7.19 -14.53 11.94
CA ASN A 230 7.26 -14.28 10.51
C ASN A 230 6.03 -13.52 9.97
N ILE A 231 5.12 -13.05 10.84
CA ILE A 231 3.88 -12.36 10.44
C ILE A 231 3.93 -10.91 10.90
N ARG A 232 3.82 -9.98 9.95
CA ARG A 232 3.78 -8.52 10.17
C ARG A 232 2.53 -7.96 9.53
N PHE A 233 1.89 -6.98 10.15
CA PHE A 233 0.66 -6.41 9.61
C PHE A 233 0.48 -4.94 9.96
N GLU A 234 -0.33 -4.28 9.13
CA GLU A 234 -0.79 -2.92 9.33
C GLU A 234 -2.28 -2.85 8.95
N GLU A 235 -3.11 -2.33 9.84
CA GLU A 235 -4.54 -2.19 9.61
C GLU A 235 -4.87 -0.77 9.17
N PHE A 236 -5.72 -0.66 8.14
CA PHE A 236 -6.22 0.61 7.65
C PHE A 236 -7.69 0.77 8.06
N PRO A 237 -7.98 1.33 9.25
CA PRO A 237 -9.35 1.57 9.68
C PRO A 237 -10.00 2.66 8.80
N GLY A 238 -11.31 2.55 8.58
CA GLY A 238 -12.07 3.55 7.82
C GLY A 238 -12.07 3.39 6.29
N TYR A 239 -11.70 2.21 5.79
CA TYR A 239 -11.72 1.87 4.36
C TYR A 239 -12.75 0.80 4.01
#